data_d54a679fa3dc8132b9b7972ae169b267
#
_entry.id   d54a679fa3dc8132b9b7972ae169b267
#
_cell.length_a   1.000
_cell.length_b   1.000
_cell.length_c   1.000
_cell.angle_alpha   90.00
_cell.angle_beta   90.00
_cell.angle_gamma   90.00
#
_symmetry.space_group_name_H-M   'P 1'
#
loop_
_entity.id
_entity.type
_entity.pdbx_description
1 polymer ?
#
loop_
_entity_poly.entity_id
_entity_poly.type
_entity_poly.pdbx_seq_one_letter_code
_entity_poly.pdbx_strand_id
1 'polypeptide(L)' 'MPAIKPIKPKELIHFLRKLDFSGPFSGGKHQFMVKNDLRLRIPNPHRGDIGKNLLKQILKEAEIEIEIWERL' A
#
# COMPACT_ATOMS: atom_id res chain seq x y z
N MET A 1 10.62 11.39 -1.36
CA MET A 1 10.60 10.28 -2.31
C MET A 1 10.72 8.96 -1.56
N PRO A 2 9.68 8.14 -1.56
CA PRO A 2 9.78 6.87 -0.84
C PRO A 2 10.67 5.89 -1.58
N ALA A 3 11.64 5.36 -0.87
CA ALA A 3 12.46 4.28 -1.39
C ALA A 3 11.77 2.94 -1.06
N ILE A 4 12.24 1.87 -1.68
CA ILE A 4 11.77 0.53 -1.33
C ILE A 4 12.48 0.12 -0.05
N LYS A 5 11.81 0.33 1.06
CA LYS A 5 12.32 0.05 2.41
C LYS A 5 11.13 -0.29 3.31
N PRO A 6 11.37 -0.80 4.50
CA PRO A 6 10.25 -1.02 5.43
C PRO A 6 9.45 0.27 5.65
N ILE A 7 8.13 0.15 5.67
CA ILE A 7 7.25 1.31 5.74
C ILE A 7 6.11 1.01 6.72
N LYS A 8 5.65 2.03 7.40
CA LYS A 8 4.51 1.89 8.29
C LYS A 8 3.21 1.81 7.50
N PRO A 9 2.22 1.07 7.98
CA PRO A 9 0.92 0.98 7.28
C PRO A 9 0.30 2.35 7.01
N LYS A 10 0.42 3.28 7.93
CA LYS A 10 -0.14 4.63 7.73
C LYS A 10 0.54 5.36 6.59
N GLU A 11 1.84 5.19 6.44
CA GLU A 11 2.58 5.82 5.36
C GLU A 11 2.20 5.19 4.02
N LEU A 12 2.05 3.87 4.00
CA LEU A 12 1.62 3.18 2.80
C LEU A 12 0.26 3.71 2.33
N ILE A 13 -0.69 3.83 3.26
CA ILE A 13 -2.01 4.35 2.94
C ILE A 13 -1.91 5.78 2.39
N HIS A 14 -1.07 6.60 3.01
CA HIS A 14 -0.88 7.98 2.58
C HIS A 14 -0.41 8.06 1.11
N PHE A 15 0.59 7.26 0.76
CA PHE A 15 1.11 7.26 -0.60
C PHE A 15 0.13 6.65 -1.60
N LEU A 16 -0.61 5.61 -1.19
CA LEU A 16 -1.62 5.03 -2.07
C LEU A 16 -2.73 6.04 -2.39
N ARG A 17 -3.09 6.87 -1.41
CA ARG A 17 -4.10 7.91 -1.67
C ARG A 17 -3.59 8.93 -2.66
N LYS A 18 -2.30 9.21 -2.68
CA LYS A 18 -1.72 10.08 -3.70
C LYS A 18 -1.81 9.47 -5.10
N LEU A 19 -1.93 8.16 -5.19
CA LEU A 19 -2.07 7.45 -6.45
C LEU A 19 -3.53 7.13 -6.77
N ASP A 20 -4.45 7.89 -6.17
CA ASP A 20 -5.89 7.82 -6.45
C ASP A 20 -6.58 6.58 -5.89
N PHE A 21 -5.97 5.91 -4.93
CA PHE A 21 -6.67 4.88 -4.19
C PHE A 21 -7.59 5.51 -3.17
N SER A 22 -8.78 4.94 -3.03
CA SER A 22 -9.76 5.35 -2.02
C SER A 22 -9.68 4.42 -0.82
N GLY A 23 -10.02 4.92 0.33
CA GLY A 23 -10.02 4.15 1.57
C GLY A 23 -9.06 4.73 2.60
N PRO A 24 -8.69 3.95 3.60
CA PRO A 24 -8.94 2.50 3.73
C PRO A 24 -10.37 2.19 4.16
N PHE A 25 -10.86 1.07 3.68
CA PHE A 25 -12.17 0.54 4.06
C PHE A 25 -11.97 -0.70 4.92
N SER A 26 -12.91 -0.95 5.82
CA SER A 26 -12.88 -2.16 6.64
C SER A 26 -13.64 -3.27 5.95
N GLY A 27 -13.00 -4.42 5.81
CA GLY A 27 -13.61 -5.59 5.20
C GLY A 27 -13.41 -6.83 6.07
N GLY A 28 -13.91 -6.81 7.30
CA GLY A 28 -13.68 -7.90 8.23
C GLY A 28 -12.36 -7.71 8.99
N LYS A 29 -11.46 -8.67 8.92
CA LYS A 29 -10.21 -8.63 9.68
C LYS A 29 -9.15 -7.72 9.06
N HIS A 30 -9.31 -7.36 7.79
CA HIS A 30 -8.31 -6.60 7.08
C HIS A 30 -8.90 -5.37 6.44
N GLN A 31 -8.08 -4.35 6.31
CA GLN A 31 -8.44 -3.16 5.56
C GLN A 31 -8.11 -3.37 4.08
N PHE A 32 -8.76 -2.61 3.23
CA PHE A 32 -8.48 -2.63 1.81
C PHE A 32 -8.64 -1.24 1.23
N MET A 33 -8.00 -1.01 0.09
CA MET A 33 -8.16 0.23 -0.66
C MET A 33 -8.61 -0.11 -2.07
N VAL A 34 -9.23 0.85 -2.73
CA VAL A 34 -9.83 0.61 -4.05
C VAL A 34 -9.39 1.69 -5.03
N LYS A 35 -9.05 1.27 -6.24
CA LYS A 35 -8.83 2.18 -7.35
C LYS A 35 -9.49 1.55 -8.59
N ASN A 36 -10.52 2.20 -9.12
CA ASN A 36 -11.34 1.65 -10.20
C ASN A 36 -11.85 0.27 -9.78
N ASP A 37 -11.55 -0.77 -10.53
CA ASP A 37 -11.99 -2.14 -10.20
C ASP A 37 -10.97 -2.90 -9.36
N LEU A 38 -9.85 -2.28 -9.05
CA LEU A 38 -8.78 -2.93 -8.31
C LEU A 38 -9.01 -2.80 -6.81
N ARG A 39 -9.04 -3.92 -6.12
CA ARG A 39 -9.18 -3.96 -4.68
C ARG A 39 -7.86 -4.44 -4.07
N LEU A 40 -7.22 -3.56 -3.32
CA LEU A 40 -5.91 -3.84 -2.75
C LEU A 40 -6.03 -4.09 -1.25
N ARG A 41 -5.67 -5.29 -0.83
CA ARG A 41 -5.67 -5.63 0.58
C ARG A 41 -4.48 -4.98 1.27
N ILE A 42 -4.74 -4.32 2.39
CA ILE A 42 -3.69 -3.69 3.19
C ILE A 42 -3.33 -4.62 4.33
N PRO A 43 -2.08 -5.07 4.43
CA PRO A 43 -1.68 -5.90 5.57
C PRO A 43 -1.80 -5.10 6.85
N ASN A 44 -2.16 -5.79 7.91
CA ASN A 44 -2.27 -5.18 9.22
C ASN A 44 -1.30 -5.88 10.16
N PRO A 45 0.00 -5.62 10.04
CA PRO A 45 0.96 -6.24 10.93
C PRO A 45 0.70 -5.76 12.35
N HIS A 46 0.60 -6.69 13.25
CA HIS A 46 0.37 -6.35 14.65
C HIS A 46 1.57 -5.66 15.29
N ARG A 47 2.69 -5.72 14.63
CA ARG A 47 3.95 -5.19 15.17
C ARG A 47 4.77 -4.56 14.06
N GLY A 48 4.92 -3.27 14.11
CA GLY A 48 5.91 -2.60 13.33
C GLY A 48 5.59 -2.46 11.85
N ASP A 49 6.62 -2.43 11.07
CA ASP A 49 6.56 -1.98 9.70
C ASP A 49 6.28 -3.11 8.71
N ILE A 50 5.78 -2.70 7.54
CA ILE A 50 5.67 -3.59 6.40
C ILE A 50 7.07 -3.72 5.82
N GLY A 51 7.58 -4.96 5.73
CA GLY A 51 8.93 -5.20 5.20
C GLY A 51 9.02 -4.90 3.72
N LYS A 52 10.24 -4.72 3.24
CA LYS A 52 10.44 -4.33 1.84
C LYS A 52 9.94 -5.36 0.84
N ASN A 53 10.07 -6.65 1.14
CA ASN A 53 9.59 -7.69 0.23
C ASN A 53 8.07 -7.68 0.12
N LEU A 54 7.40 -7.51 1.25
CA LEU A 54 5.95 -7.40 1.26
C LEU A 54 5.50 -6.12 0.57
N LEU A 55 6.23 -5.03 0.75
CA LEU A 55 5.94 -3.78 0.06
C LEU A 55 6.03 -3.97 -1.46
N LYS A 56 7.06 -4.64 -1.95
CA LYS A 56 7.19 -4.93 -3.38
C LYS A 56 6.01 -5.75 -3.89
N GLN A 57 5.57 -6.72 -3.11
CA GLN A 57 4.42 -7.54 -3.49
C GLN A 57 3.15 -6.70 -3.54
N ILE A 58 2.96 -5.81 -2.57
CA ILE A 58 1.80 -4.92 -2.54
C ILE A 58 1.79 -4.02 -3.77
N LEU A 59 2.94 -3.44 -4.10
CA LEU A 59 3.02 -2.57 -5.29
C LEU A 59 2.70 -3.33 -6.56
N LYS A 60 3.16 -4.57 -6.66
CA LYS A 60 2.84 -5.40 -7.80
C LYS A 60 1.34 -5.68 -7.90
N GLU A 61 0.72 -6.01 -6.78
CA GLU A 61 -0.73 -6.26 -6.74
C GLU A 61 -1.52 -5.00 -7.04
N ALA A 62 -0.98 -3.84 -6.65
CA ALA A 62 -1.61 -2.55 -6.90
C ALA A 62 -1.35 -2.04 -8.31
N GLU A 63 -0.58 -2.78 -9.11
CA GLU A 63 -0.20 -2.38 -10.45
C GLU A 63 0.55 -1.05 -10.46
N ILE A 64 1.38 -0.84 -9.45
CA ILE A 64 2.21 0.35 -9.32
C ILE A 64 3.66 -0.03 -9.65
N GLU A 65 4.22 0.63 -10.64
CA GLU A 65 5.63 0.44 -10.95
C GLU A 65 6.49 1.06 -9.86
N ILE A 66 7.62 0.42 -9.57
CA ILE A 66 8.54 0.90 -8.54
C ILE A 66 8.97 2.33 -8.83
N GLU A 67 9.21 2.64 -10.10
CA GLU A 67 9.60 4.00 -10.50
C GLU A 67 8.54 5.03 -10.13
N ILE A 68 7.28 4.69 -10.31
CA ILE A 68 6.18 5.58 -9.95
C ILE A 68 6.14 5.78 -8.44
N TRP A 69 6.29 4.69 -7.70
CA TRP A 69 6.34 4.75 -6.24
C TRP A 69 7.46 5.67 -5.76
N GLU A 70 8.64 5.52 -6.33
CA GLU A 70 9.81 6.28 -5.88
C GLU A 70 9.72 7.78 -6.20
N ARG A 71 8.81 8.16 -7.08
CA ARG A 71 8.60 9.58 -7.43
C ARG A 71 7.58 10.29 -6.56
N LEU A 72 6.94 9.59 -5.67
CA LEU A 72 5.86 10.18 -4.83
C LEU A 72 6.36 11.22 -3.82
#